data_a7746ac566a7012747cc84633b86bd83
#
_entry.id   a7746ac566a7012747cc84633b86bd83
#
_cell.length_a   1.000
_cell.length_b   1.000
_cell.length_c   1.000
_cell.angle_alpha   90.00
_cell.angle_beta   90.00
_cell.angle_gamma   90.00
#
_symmetry.space_group_name_H-M   'P 1'
#
loop_
_entity.id
_entity.type
_entity.pdbx_description
1 polymer ?
#
loop_
_entity_poly.entity_id
_entity_poly.type
_entity_poly.pdbx_seq_one_letter_code
_entity_poly.pdbx_strand_id
1 'polypeptide(L)'
;MMKKFILALISMSLLLASGCAHIEEYDTEETADTEETTEVQTVTVDNPEYYTRFKNDGISINVYNWGEYIPDGSEEGVLNLNAEFTKLTGITVNYSTYATNEELYAKLKGGGSTYDIIIPSDYMISRMIKENMLEPLDKSNIPNFANIMDKFKSSEY
;
A
#
# COMPACT_ATOMS: atom_id res chain seq x y z
N MET A 1 34.20 13.71 -22.27
CA MET A 1 34.94 12.68 -23.05
C MET A 1 33.96 11.58 -23.39
N MET A 2 33.54 11.60 -24.66
CA MET A 2 32.65 10.60 -25.25
C MET A 2 33.43 9.36 -25.62
N LYS A 3 32.94 8.16 -25.32
CA LYS A 3 33.37 6.94 -26.00
C LYS A 3 32.15 6.21 -26.55
N LYS A 4 32.02 6.36 -27.89
CA LYS A 4 31.14 5.55 -28.74
C LYS A 4 31.77 4.16 -28.88
N PHE A 5 30.99 3.10 -28.80
CA PHE A 5 31.38 1.80 -29.33
C PHE A 5 30.42 1.36 -30.44
N ILE A 6 31.05 0.91 -31.49
CA ILE A 6 30.59 0.68 -32.83
C ILE A 6 30.02 -0.72 -32.96
N LEU A 7 28.95 -0.78 -33.74
CA LEU A 7 28.28 -1.92 -34.34
C LEU A 7 29.26 -2.81 -35.15
N ALA A 8 29.19 -4.10 -35.02
CA ALA A 8 29.77 -5.05 -35.95
C ALA A 8 28.68 -5.93 -36.56
N LEU A 9 28.36 -5.64 -37.84
CA LEU A 9 27.61 -6.48 -38.73
C LEU A 9 28.48 -7.67 -39.20
N ILE A 10 27.98 -8.88 -39.06
CA ILE A 10 28.49 -10.01 -39.84
C ILE A 10 27.36 -10.53 -40.71
N SER A 11 27.51 -10.26 -41.98
CA SER A 11 26.77 -10.87 -43.08
C SER A 11 27.40 -12.24 -43.40
N MET A 12 26.60 -13.27 -43.57
CA MET A 12 27.02 -14.45 -44.31
C MET A 12 25.85 -14.99 -45.11
N SER A 13 26.05 -14.97 -46.40
CA SER A 13 25.18 -15.32 -47.51
C SER A 13 25.24 -16.82 -47.87
N LEU A 14 24.13 -17.26 -48.37
CA LEU A 14 23.94 -18.18 -49.50
C LEU A 14 24.00 -19.71 -49.22
N LEU A 15 22.89 -20.38 -49.48
CA LEU A 15 22.79 -21.43 -50.48
C LEU A 15 21.35 -21.79 -50.77
N LEU A 16 21.03 -21.82 -52.07
CA LEU A 16 19.77 -22.15 -52.69
C LEU A 16 19.46 -23.65 -52.57
N ALA A 17 18.19 -23.99 -52.30
CA ALA A 17 17.61 -25.22 -52.78
C ALA A 17 16.13 -24.99 -53.05
N SER A 18 15.79 -25.27 -54.32
CA SER A 18 14.49 -25.22 -54.94
C SER A 18 13.52 -26.22 -54.31
N GLY A 19 12.30 -25.83 -54.05
CA GLY A 19 11.19 -26.72 -53.68
C GLY A 19 9.86 -25.96 -53.72
N CYS A 20 9.06 -26.21 -54.74
CA CYS A 20 7.70 -25.69 -54.84
C CYS A 20 6.82 -26.22 -53.71
N ALA A 21 6.14 -25.35 -52.99
CA ALA A 21 4.89 -25.68 -52.32
C ALA A 21 4.10 -24.40 -51.96
N HIS A 22 2.90 -24.34 -52.45
CA HIS A 22 1.68 -23.68 -51.96
C HIS A 22 1.84 -22.43 -51.14
N ILE A 23 1.43 -21.30 -51.69
CA ILE A 23 1.13 -20.07 -50.99
C ILE A 23 -0.27 -20.24 -50.38
N GLU A 24 -0.35 -20.48 -49.11
CA GLU A 24 -1.54 -20.16 -48.30
C GLU A 24 -1.41 -18.72 -47.86
N GLU A 25 -2.40 -17.95 -48.25
CA GLU A 25 -2.61 -16.56 -47.88
C GLU A 25 -2.81 -16.49 -46.38
N TYR A 26 -1.81 -16.01 -45.63
CA TYR A 26 -1.90 -15.81 -44.20
C TYR A 26 -2.49 -14.43 -43.99
N ASP A 27 -3.78 -14.42 -43.59
CA ASP A 27 -4.45 -13.21 -43.08
C ASP A 27 -3.63 -12.65 -41.95
N THR A 28 -3.14 -11.45 -42.12
CA THR A 28 -2.60 -10.63 -41.04
C THR A 28 -3.75 -10.21 -40.15
N GLU A 29 -4.00 -10.98 -39.11
CA GLU A 29 -4.80 -10.49 -37.97
C GLU A 29 -4.11 -9.26 -37.38
N GLU A 30 -4.78 -8.16 -37.57
CA GLU A 30 -4.53 -6.87 -36.93
C GLU A 30 -4.60 -7.12 -35.42
N THR A 31 -3.43 -7.19 -34.75
CA THR A 31 -3.37 -7.22 -33.31
C THR A 31 -3.93 -5.91 -32.81
N ALA A 32 -5.20 -5.95 -32.39
CA ALA A 32 -5.81 -4.86 -31.65
C ALA A 32 -4.97 -4.65 -30.39
N ASP A 33 -4.29 -3.51 -30.36
CA ASP A 33 -3.62 -2.99 -29.19
C ASP A 33 -4.70 -2.76 -28.13
N THR A 34 -4.87 -3.71 -27.22
CA THR A 34 -5.76 -3.58 -26.08
C THR A 34 -5.04 -2.62 -25.13
N GLU A 35 -5.35 -1.34 -25.21
CA GLU A 35 -5.01 -0.40 -24.17
C GLU A 35 -5.59 -0.94 -22.85
N GLU A 36 -4.73 -1.49 -22.02
CA GLU A 36 -5.05 -1.88 -20.67
C GLU A 36 -5.36 -0.60 -19.88
N THR A 37 -6.64 -0.23 -19.88
CA THR A 37 -7.15 0.86 -19.05
C THR A 37 -6.94 0.46 -17.62
N THR A 38 -5.88 0.97 -16.99
CA THR A 38 -5.64 0.84 -15.56
C THR A 38 -6.84 1.48 -14.84
N GLU A 39 -7.73 0.67 -14.29
CA GLU A 39 -8.84 1.16 -13.49
C GLU A 39 -8.27 1.89 -12.29
N VAL A 40 -8.49 3.19 -12.23
CA VAL A 40 -8.12 4.01 -11.07
C VAL A 40 -9.01 3.57 -9.91
N GLN A 41 -8.42 2.88 -8.94
CA GLN A 41 -9.12 2.49 -7.72
C GLN A 41 -9.52 3.77 -6.95
N THR A 42 -10.80 3.89 -6.65
CA THR A 42 -11.34 5.01 -5.86
C THR A 42 -11.94 4.50 -4.56
N VAL A 43 -11.63 5.19 -3.46
CA VAL A 43 -12.24 4.89 -2.16
C VAL A 43 -13.65 5.51 -2.14
N THR A 44 -14.67 4.66 -1.90
CA THR A 44 -16.04 5.08 -1.67
C THR A 44 -16.45 4.77 -0.23
N VAL A 45 -17.25 5.64 0.37
CA VAL A 45 -17.74 5.49 1.76
C VAL A 45 -19.24 5.74 1.81
N ASP A 46 -19.92 5.03 2.71
CA ASP A 46 -21.40 5.08 2.83
C ASP A 46 -21.92 6.43 3.34
N ASN A 47 -21.13 7.15 4.13
CA ASN A 47 -21.52 8.44 4.69
C ASN A 47 -20.38 9.46 4.56
N PRO A 48 -20.22 10.10 3.40
CA PRO A 48 -19.14 11.07 3.16
C PRO A 48 -19.17 12.26 4.14
N GLU A 49 -20.34 12.74 4.54
CA GLU A 49 -20.47 13.89 5.46
C GLU A 49 -19.85 13.59 6.84
N TYR A 50 -20.00 12.37 7.31
CA TYR A 50 -19.38 11.94 8.57
C TYR A 50 -17.87 12.05 8.51
N TYR A 51 -17.26 11.65 7.40
CA TYR A 51 -15.81 11.65 7.25
C TYR A 51 -15.23 13.03 6.93
N THR A 52 -15.98 13.90 6.27
CA THR A 52 -15.51 15.24 5.88
C THR A 52 -15.66 16.29 6.99
N ARG A 53 -16.24 15.94 8.13
CA ARG A 53 -16.51 16.89 9.23
C ARG A 53 -15.26 17.60 9.80
N PHE A 54 -14.08 17.02 9.65
CA PHE A 54 -12.82 17.59 10.13
C PHE A 54 -12.00 18.27 9.04
N LYS A 55 -12.53 18.39 7.81
CA LYS A 55 -11.76 18.75 6.62
C LYS A 55 -11.04 20.11 6.70
N ASN A 56 -11.49 21.01 7.56
CA ASN A 56 -10.95 22.36 7.69
C ASN A 56 -10.28 22.62 9.06
N ASP A 57 -10.12 21.60 9.88
CA ASP A 57 -9.70 21.77 11.29
C ASP A 57 -8.17 21.71 11.44
N GLY A 58 -7.44 21.39 10.38
CA GLY A 58 -5.97 21.30 10.40
C GLY A 58 -5.44 20.19 11.31
N ILE A 59 -6.24 19.14 11.54
CA ILE A 59 -5.89 18.01 12.39
C ILE A 59 -4.83 17.14 11.72
N SER A 60 -3.87 16.65 12.52
CA SER A 60 -2.95 15.59 12.11
C SER A 60 -2.91 14.47 13.14
N ILE A 61 -2.64 13.25 12.68
CA ILE A 61 -2.39 12.08 13.53
C ILE A 61 -1.04 11.46 13.21
N ASN A 62 -0.37 10.94 14.24
CA ASN A 62 0.91 10.27 14.13
C ASN A 62 0.66 8.76 14.24
N VAL A 63 0.98 8.03 13.16
CA VAL A 63 0.78 6.58 13.08
C VAL A 63 2.12 5.88 13.00
N TYR A 64 2.32 4.84 13.81
CA TYR A 64 3.53 4.03 13.83
C TYR A 64 3.18 2.55 13.61
N ASN A 65 3.58 2.02 12.48
CA ASN A 65 3.14 0.71 11.99
C ASN A 65 4.31 -0.12 11.43
N TRP A 66 4.05 -1.35 11.09
CA TRP A 66 4.95 -2.21 10.33
C TRP A 66 5.18 -1.66 8.92
N GLY A 67 6.35 -1.95 8.34
CA GLY A 67 6.78 -1.40 7.07
C GLY A 67 5.82 -1.65 5.90
N GLU A 68 5.28 -2.84 5.79
CA GLU A 68 4.49 -3.26 4.61
C GLU A 68 3.03 -3.61 4.96
N TYR A 69 2.47 -2.95 5.97
CA TYR A 69 1.13 -3.29 6.46
C TYR A 69 -0.01 -2.64 5.69
N ILE A 70 0.22 -1.48 5.11
CA ILE A 70 -0.76 -0.79 4.27
C ILE A 70 -0.12 -0.28 3.00
N PRO A 71 -0.87 -0.27 1.88
CA PRO A 71 -0.38 0.27 0.62
C PRO A 71 -0.04 1.75 0.72
N ASP A 72 1.14 2.13 0.23
CA ASP A 72 1.65 3.49 0.25
C ASP A 72 1.66 4.17 -1.13
N GLY A 73 1.21 3.47 -2.17
CA GLY A 73 1.19 3.96 -3.54
C GLY A 73 2.54 3.93 -4.24
N SER A 74 3.54 3.23 -3.69
CA SER A 74 4.88 3.11 -4.31
C SER A 74 4.89 2.21 -5.55
N GLU A 75 3.93 1.30 -5.66
CA GLU A 75 3.76 0.42 -6.80
C GLU A 75 2.72 0.96 -7.78
N GLU A 76 2.92 0.74 -9.07
CA GLU A 76 1.99 1.17 -10.11
C GLU A 76 0.62 0.49 -9.94
N GLY A 77 -0.46 1.28 -9.98
CA GLY A 77 -1.83 0.81 -9.77
C GLY A 77 -2.21 0.54 -8.32
N VAL A 78 -1.29 0.73 -7.37
CA VAL A 78 -1.56 0.54 -5.94
C VAL A 78 -1.96 1.87 -5.30
N LEU A 79 -3.06 1.84 -4.54
CA LEU A 79 -3.62 3.00 -3.88
C LEU A 79 -2.76 3.43 -2.67
N ASN A 80 -2.52 4.73 -2.52
CA ASN A 80 -1.96 5.27 -1.27
C ASN A 80 -3.09 5.50 -0.25
N LEU A 81 -3.28 4.55 0.69
CA LEU A 81 -4.37 4.61 1.66
C LEU A 81 -4.29 5.83 2.60
N ASN A 82 -3.10 6.24 3.02
CA ASN A 82 -2.94 7.42 3.88
C ASN A 82 -3.31 8.70 3.13
N ALA A 83 -2.94 8.81 1.86
CA ALA A 83 -3.30 9.95 1.02
C ALA A 83 -4.81 10.00 0.76
N GLU A 84 -5.45 8.88 0.47
CA GLU A 84 -6.90 8.82 0.27
C GLU A 84 -7.67 9.12 1.57
N PHE A 85 -7.19 8.64 2.72
CA PHE A 85 -7.77 9.01 4.01
C PHE A 85 -7.67 10.52 4.25
N THR A 86 -6.50 11.12 4.01
CA THR A 86 -6.32 12.57 4.14
C THR A 86 -7.23 13.35 3.18
N LYS A 87 -7.31 12.90 1.92
CA LYS A 87 -8.18 13.52 0.91
C LYS A 87 -9.67 13.48 1.31
N LEU A 88 -10.10 12.36 1.88
CA LEU A 88 -11.48 12.19 2.35
C LEU A 88 -11.77 13.03 3.59
N THR A 89 -10.93 12.96 4.60
CA THR A 89 -11.22 13.48 5.94
C THR A 89 -10.66 14.88 6.21
N GLY A 90 -9.62 15.29 5.49
CA GLY A 90 -8.80 16.47 5.80
C GLY A 90 -7.82 16.26 6.94
N ILE A 91 -7.77 15.08 7.56
CA ILE A 91 -6.82 14.75 8.62
C ILE A 91 -5.51 14.29 7.99
N THR A 92 -4.41 14.97 8.29
CA THR A 92 -3.08 14.60 7.82
C THR A 92 -2.58 13.37 8.59
N VAL A 93 -2.07 12.35 7.89
CA VAL A 93 -1.46 11.18 8.51
C VAL A 93 0.06 11.31 8.45
N ASN A 94 0.69 11.52 9.59
CA ASN A 94 2.14 11.44 9.76
C ASN A 94 2.51 9.97 10.00
N TYR A 95 2.79 9.27 8.91
CA TYR A 95 3.02 7.82 8.95
C TYR A 95 4.51 7.51 9.08
N SER A 96 4.85 6.66 10.02
CA SER A 96 6.21 6.12 10.19
C SER A 96 6.17 4.62 10.45
N THR A 97 7.26 3.93 10.15
CA THR A 97 7.35 2.48 10.22
C THR A 97 8.45 2.03 11.18
N TYR A 98 8.32 0.79 11.65
CA TYR A 98 9.31 0.10 12.47
C TYR A 98 9.52 -1.33 11.95
N ALA A 99 10.67 -1.90 12.26
CA ALA A 99 11.03 -3.24 11.82
C ALA A 99 10.76 -4.33 12.87
N THR A 100 10.77 -3.97 14.17
CA THR A 100 10.56 -4.92 15.28
C THR A 100 9.71 -4.32 16.39
N ASN A 101 8.97 -5.15 17.12
CA ASN A 101 8.21 -4.71 18.29
C ASN A 101 9.12 -4.11 19.37
N GLU A 102 10.34 -4.57 19.48
CA GLU A 102 11.33 -4.08 20.45
C GLU A 102 11.79 -2.67 20.10
N GLU A 103 11.95 -2.36 18.81
CA GLU A 103 12.23 -1.01 18.32
C GLU A 103 11.08 -0.06 18.67
N LEU A 104 9.84 -0.45 18.32
CA LEU A 104 8.64 0.30 18.67
C LEU A 104 8.59 0.57 20.18
N TYR A 105 8.72 -0.49 20.98
CA TYR A 105 8.66 -0.38 22.43
C TYR A 105 9.75 0.54 22.99
N ALA A 106 11.01 0.37 22.57
CA ALA A 106 12.12 1.18 23.03
C ALA A 106 11.91 2.67 22.70
N LYS A 107 11.41 2.96 21.49
CA LYS A 107 11.12 4.34 21.05
C LYS A 107 10.04 4.99 21.90
N LEU A 108 8.96 4.29 22.20
CA LEU A 108 7.88 4.80 23.04
C LEU A 108 8.31 4.96 24.49
N LYS A 109 9.05 3.99 25.03
CA LYS A 109 9.57 4.02 26.40
C LYS A 109 10.57 5.14 26.61
N GLY A 110 11.32 5.50 25.57
CA GLY A 110 12.28 6.62 25.60
C GLY A 110 11.62 8.01 25.68
N GLY A 111 10.31 8.12 25.45
CA GLY A 111 9.52 9.34 25.63
C GLY A 111 9.84 10.48 24.67
N GLY A 112 10.63 10.24 23.62
CA GLY A 112 11.02 11.26 22.65
C GLY A 112 10.03 11.45 21.48
N SER A 113 8.97 10.68 21.42
CA SER A 113 7.97 10.71 20.34
C SER A 113 6.59 10.40 20.89
N THR A 114 5.59 11.12 20.39
CA THR A 114 4.18 10.86 20.67
C THR A 114 3.52 10.28 19.43
N TYR A 115 2.79 9.19 19.61
CA TYR A 115 1.98 8.57 18.57
C TYR A 115 0.54 8.48 19.03
N ASP A 116 -0.38 8.72 18.11
CA ASP A 116 -1.82 8.59 18.34
C ASP A 116 -2.29 7.16 18.12
N ILE A 117 -1.67 6.47 17.13
CA ILE A 117 -1.99 5.09 16.78
C ILE A 117 -0.69 4.30 16.60
N ILE A 118 -0.65 3.13 17.21
CA ILE A 118 0.42 2.13 17.03
C ILE A 118 -0.19 0.77 16.72
N ILE A 119 0.48 -0.05 15.91
CA ILE A 119 -0.03 -1.37 15.47
C ILE A 119 0.99 -2.47 15.81
N PRO A 120 1.22 -2.82 17.07
CA PRO A 120 2.14 -3.88 17.47
C PRO A 120 1.51 -5.27 17.44
N SER A 121 2.34 -6.30 17.59
CA SER A 121 1.87 -7.66 17.80
C SER A 121 1.23 -7.84 19.17
N ASP A 122 0.38 -8.86 19.33
CA ASP A 122 -0.42 -9.16 20.52
C ASP A 122 0.41 -9.26 21.81
N TYR A 123 1.51 -9.98 21.81
CA TYR A 123 2.39 -10.11 22.99
C TYR A 123 2.95 -8.74 23.45
N MET A 124 3.22 -7.85 22.49
CA MET A 124 3.71 -6.51 22.81
C MET A 124 2.57 -5.65 23.35
N ILE A 125 1.35 -5.77 22.81
CA ILE A 125 0.15 -5.12 23.37
C ILE A 125 -0.03 -5.55 24.83
N SER A 126 0.01 -6.87 25.11
CA SER A 126 -0.11 -7.42 26.46
C SER A 126 0.92 -6.83 27.43
N ARG A 127 2.16 -6.67 26.98
CA ARG A 127 3.22 -6.02 27.74
C ARG A 127 2.94 -4.54 28.02
N MET A 128 2.55 -3.80 26.98
CA MET A 128 2.30 -2.36 27.08
C MET A 128 1.08 -2.03 27.93
N ILE A 129 0.04 -2.89 27.93
CA ILE A 129 -1.11 -2.77 28.84
C ILE A 129 -0.65 -2.88 30.30
N LYS A 130 0.17 -3.90 30.62
CA LYS A 130 0.71 -4.10 31.98
C LYS A 130 1.56 -2.92 32.46
N GLU A 131 2.14 -2.19 31.55
CA GLU A 131 2.96 -1.01 31.83
C GLU A 131 2.18 0.31 31.74
N ASN A 132 0.86 0.28 31.53
CA ASN A 132 -0.02 1.44 31.39
C ASN A 132 0.44 2.41 30.28
N MET A 133 0.87 1.86 29.16
CA MET A 133 1.35 2.63 27.99
C MET A 133 0.27 2.85 26.93
N LEU A 134 -0.90 2.22 27.06
CA LEU A 134 -1.98 2.28 26.07
C LEU A 134 -3.26 2.80 26.70
N GLU A 135 -4.03 3.54 25.89
CA GLU A 135 -5.40 3.95 26.24
C GLU A 135 -6.42 2.92 25.71
N PRO A 136 -7.50 2.63 26.45
CA PRO A 136 -8.57 1.78 25.97
C PRO A 136 -9.29 2.36 24.74
N LEU A 137 -9.58 1.51 23.76
CA LEU A 137 -10.39 1.91 22.61
C LEU A 137 -11.87 1.95 22.98
N ASP A 138 -12.54 3.07 22.69
CA ASP A 138 -13.98 3.14 22.71
C ASP A 138 -14.57 2.50 21.44
N LYS A 139 -14.98 1.23 21.56
CA LYS A 139 -15.52 0.44 20.44
C LYS A 139 -16.83 1.01 19.89
N SER A 140 -17.55 1.85 20.62
CA SER A 140 -18.77 2.52 20.11
C SER A 140 -18.45 3.47 18.96
N ASN A 141 -17.23 3.99 18.90
CA ASN A 141 -16.75 4.85 17.83
C ASN A 141 -16.15 4.06 16.64
N ILE A 142 -16.15 2.72 16.71
CA ILE A 142 -15.55 1.84 15.67
C ILE A 142 -16.63 0.86 15.16
N PRO A 143 -17.63 1.33 14.41
CA PRO A 143 -18.75 0.48 13.96
C PRO A 143 -18.28 -0.71 13.12
N ASN A 144 -17.24 -0.55 12.33
CA ASN A 144 -16.64 -1.61 11.53
C ASN A 144 -15.96 -2.72 12.36
N PHE A 145 -15.84 -2.56 13.69
CA PHE A 145 -15.41 -3.63 14.57
C PHE A 145 -16.35 -4.85 14.49
N ALA A 146 -17.61 -4.62 14.11
CA ALA A 146 -18.58 -5.71 13.88
C ALA A 146 -18.14 -6.66 12.76
N ASN A 147 -17.40 -6.19 11.77
CA ASN A 147 -16.93 -6.96 10.61
C ASN A 147 -15.76 -7.91 10.94
N ILE A 148 -15.12 -7.73 12.10
CA ILE A 148 -14.04 -8.61 12.54
C ILE A 148 -14.63 -9.95 12.96
N MET A 149 -14.01 -11.06 12.55
CA MET A 149 -14.42 -12.41 12.99
C MET A 149 -14.27 -12.56 14.50
N ASP A 150 -15.23 -13.23 15.15
CA ASP A 150 -15.30 -13.32 16.63
C ASP A 150 -14.03 -13.89 17.27
N LYS A 151 -13.37 -14.83 16.60
CA LYS A 151 -12.09 -15.40 17.07
C LYS A 151 -10.94 -14.39 17.22
N PHE A 152 -11.08 -13.21 16.61
CA PHE A 152 -10.09 -12.11 16.70
C PHE A 152 -10.57 -10.93 17.56
N LYS A 153 -11.81 -10.98 18.07
CA LYS A 153 -12.38 -9.91 18.90
C LYS A 153 -12.01 -10.00 20.37
N SER A 154 -11.67 -11.20 20.84
CA SER A 154 -11.30 -11.44 22.22
C SER A 154 -9.88 -11.99 22.25
N SER A 155 -8.90 -11.12 22.39
CA SER A 155 -7.54 -11.51 22.74
C SER A 155 -7.44 -11.61 24.26
N GLU A 156 -6.89 -12.70 24.76
CA GLU A 156 -6.60 -12.85 26.20
C GLU A 156 -5.34 -12.03 26.53
N TYR A 157 -5.52 -10.75 26.88
CA TYR A 157 -4.43 -9.89 27.33
C TYR A 157 -4.51 -9.65 28.83
#